data_80cd9e57cf13db63ae5cb27f130b0932
#
_entry.id   80cd9e57cf13db63ae5cb27f130b0932
#
_cell.length_a   1.000
_cell.length_b   1.000
_cell.length_c   1.000
_cell.angle_alpha   90.00
_cell.angle_beta   90.00
_cell.angle_gamma   90.00
#
_symmetry.space_group_name_H-M   'P 1'
#
loop_
_entity.id
_entity.type
_entity.pdbx_description
1 polymer ?
#
loop_
_entity_poly.entity_id
_entity_poly.type
_entity_poly.pdbx_seq_one_letter_code
_entity_poly.pdbx_strand_id
1 'polypeptide(L)'
;MKLSFNTWPYSCFPIWVPSYPLEEAIKRIAKIGYDGIEIGAAAPHAYPKYLNPARRKEIKQILDDNGIALSSMLPAPGGGPGFNPSSPLAEERAEMLDQYQQVIELCAQWGGKTVIYLAGWQVYGTSRKQAWEWSREGLVKVAKMAADHGVTMVVEPQAVDTNLIEGCDDAIQMMEEVGAPNVKLMFDTIHVMYRNEVPSDYVYQMGKNLHHVHISDTDRLPPGQGRGDFISVVNALKEVDFEGYLTMEIGFHRRDIEPDKVAREAYAYMKPLVG
;
A
#
# COMPACT_ATOMS: atom_id res chain seq x y z
N MET A 1 -3.64 14.58 -9.73
CA MET A 1 -2.87 13.61 -8.89
C MET A 1 -2.47 14.27 -7.59
N LYS A 2 -2.32 13.49 -6.52
CA LYS A 2 -1.91 13.97 -5.19
C LYS A 2 -0.68 13.18 -4.73
N LEU A 3 0.20 13.83 -3.96
CA LEU A 3 1.36 13.18 -3.38
C LEU A 3 1.06 12.68 -1.97
N SER A 4 1.45 11.45 -1.68
CA SER A 4 1.35 10.82 -0.37
C SER A 4 2.68 10.18 0.04
N PHE A 5 2.86 9.91 1.33
CA PHE A 5 4.06 9.29 1.87
C PHE A 5 3.69 8.16 2.82
N ASN A 6 4.34 7.01 2.68
CA ASN A 6 4.14 5.84 3.52
C ASN A 6 4.87 5.99 4.87
N THR A 7 4.28 5.47 5.94
CA THR A 7 4.83 5.62 7.29
C THR A 7 5.95 4.63 7.66
N TRP A 8 6.28 3.65 6.83
CA TRP A 8 7.30 2.66 7.16
C TRP A 8 8.65 3.24 7.60
N PRO A 9 9.21 4.28 6.97
CA PRO A 9 10.48 4.87 7.42
C PRO A 9 10.41 5.49 8.81
N TYR A 10 9.23 5.93 9.23
CA TYR A 10 8.99 6.49 10.57
C TYR A 10 8.64 5.43 11.61
N SER A 11 8.24 4.24 11.20
CA SER A 11 7.97 3.11 12.08
C SER A 11 9.25 2.32 12.40
N CYS A 12 9.16 1.30 13.18
CA CYS A 12 10.27 0.38 13.40
C CYS A 12 10.22 -0.85 12.47
N PHE A 13 9.85 -0.65 11.23
CA PHE A 13 9.90 -1.75 10.27
C PHE A 13 11.30 -1.89 9.64
N PRO A 14 12.03 -2.98 9.91
CA PRO A 14 11.65 -4.07 10.83
C PRO A 14 11.68 -3.64 12.31
N ILE A 15 10.89 -4.30 13.13
CA ILE A 15 10.45 -3.89 14.47
C ILE A 15 11.54 -3.74 15.58
N TRP A 16 12.78 -3.95 15.28
CA TRP A 16 13.90 -3.86 16.24
C TRP A 16 14.67 -2.54 16.22
N VAL A 17 14.20 -1.55 15.48
CA VAL A 17 14.80 -0.20 15.47
C VAL A 17 13.89 0.81 16.12
N PRO A 18 14.44 1.90 16.69
CA PRO A 18 13.64 3.01 17.20
C PRO A 18 12.75 3.61 16.11
N SER A 19 11.56 4.06 16.51
CA SER A 19 10.59 4.68 15.62
C SER A 19 10.08 6.00 16.20
N TYR A 20 9.53 6.83 15.32
CA TYR A 20 8.70 7.95 15.75
C TYR A 20 7.29 7.43 16.11
N PRO A 21 6.63 8.03 17.10
CA PRO A 21 5.19 7.80 17.31
C PRO A 21 4.40 8.20 16.07
N LEU A 22 3.26 7.54 15.82
CA LEU A 22 2.45 7.79 14.62
C LEU A 22 2.01 9.25 14.50
N GLU A 23 1.60 9.87 15.60
CA GLU A 23 1.25 11.29 15.65
C GLU A 23 2.38 12.22 15.23
N GLU A 24 3.60 11.86 15.54
CA GLU A 24 4.77 12.64 15.12
C GLU A 24 5.06 12.44 13.63
N ALA A 25 4.94 11.21 13.13
CA ALA A 25 5.06 10.92 11.70
C ALA A 25 4.03 11.70 10.87
N ILE A 26 2.77 11.73 11.31
CA ILE A 26 1.69 12.49 10.64
C ILE A 26 2.07 13.97 10.53
N LYS A 27 2.46 14.61 11.65
CA LYS A 27 2.85 16.04 11.69
C LYS A 27 4.04 16.35 10.78
N ARG A 28 5.04 15.47 10.76
CA ARG A 28 6.26 15.65 9.95
C ARG A 28 5.96 15.54 8.45
N ILE A 29 5.20 14.54 8.05
CA ILE A 29 4.81 14.33 6.65
C ILE A 29 3.92 15.50 6.16
N ALA A 30 2.95 15.91 6.96
CA ALA A 30 2.10 17.07 6.66
C ALA A 30 2.92 18.37 6.51
N LYS A 31 3.89 18.61 7.42
CA LYS A 31 4.77 19.79 7.37
C LYS A 31 5.66 19.85 6.14
N ILE A 32 6.01 18.70 5.55
CA ILE A 32 6.78 18.64 4.29
C ILE A 32 5.92 19.13 3.12
N GLY A 33 4.60 18.97 3.17
CA GLY A 33 3.64 19.43 2.17
C GLY A 33 2.94 18.32 1.40
N TYR A 34 3.01 17.07 1.85
CA TYR A 34 2.26 15.96 1.26
C TYR A 34 0.75 16.15 1.43
N ASP A 35 -0.02 15.80 0.40
CA ASP A 35 -1.49 15.86 0.39
C ASP A 35 -2.11 14.71 1.20
N GLY A 36 -1.38 13.60 1.30
CA GLY A 36 -1.84 12.39 1.95
C GLY A 36 -0.74 11.64 2.69
N ILE A 37 -1.19 10.70 3.50
CA ILE A 37 -0.34 9.75 4.23
C ILE A 37 -0.90 8.34 4.06
N GLU A 38 -0.05 7.39 3.76
CA GLU A 38 -0.37 5.98 3.84
C GLU A 38 0.15 5.43 5.16
N ILE A 39 -0.71 4.70 5.88
CA ILE A 39 -0.37 4.20 7.20
C ILE A 39 -0.26 2.69 7.17
N GLY A 40 0.91 2.19 7.57
CA GLY A 40 1.13 0.76 7.78
C GLY A 40 0.35 0.24 8.99
N ALA A 41 -0.53 -0.73 8.75
CA ALA A 41 -1.37 -1.34 9.78
C ALA A 41 -0.63 -2.38 10.62
N ALA A 42 0.55 -2.00 11.12
CA ALA A 42 1.42 -2.82 11.94
C ALA A 42 1.85 -2.10 13.22
N ALA A 43 2.32 -2.86 14.22
CA ALA A 43 2.97 -2.29 15.39
C ALA A 43 4.27 -1.57 14.97
N PRO A 44 4.63 -0.44 15.62
CA PRO A 44 3.91 0.20 16.72
C PRO A 44 2.86 1.23 16.27
N HIS A 45 2.73 1.52 14.96
CA HIS A 45 1.89 2.61 14.47
C HIS A 45 0.39 2.28 14.54
N ALA A 46 -0.08 1.40 13.68
CA ALA A 46 -1.52 1.22 13.47
C ALA A 46 -1.98 -0.25 13.48
N TYR A 47 -1.35 -1.09 14.30
CA TYR A 47 -1.86 -2.44 14.50
C TYR A 47 -3.22 -2.38 15.19
N PRO A 48 -4.32 -2.78 14.53
CA PRO A 48 -5.68 -2.46 15.01
C PRO A 48 -5.98 -3.00 16.42
N LYS A 49 -5.44 -4.19 16.75
CA LYS A 49 -5.64 -4.83 18.07
C LYS A 49 -5.00 -4.04 19.23
N TYR A 50 -4.04 -3.14 18.97
CA TYR A 50 -3.38 -2.30 19.97
C TYR A 50 -4.01 -0.91 20.11
N LEU A 51 -4.94 -0.56 19.22
CA LEU A 51 -5.60 0.74 19.19
C LEU A 51 -6.97 0.68 19.87
N ASN A 52 -7.04 1.16 21.10
CA ASN A 52 -8.33 1.35 21.75
C ASN A 52 -9.14 2.49 21.10
N PRO A 53 -10.46 2.61 21.36
CA PRO A 53 -11.30 3.62 20.72
C PRO A 53 -10.84 5.07 20.95
N ALA A 54 -10.29 5.38 22.13
CA ALA A 54 -9.78 6.72 22.42
C ALA A 54 -8.57 7.06 21.54
N ARG A 55 -7.62 6.12 21.39
CA ARG A 55 -6.46 6.30 20.55
C ARG A 55 -6.82 6.43 19.06
N ARG A 56 -7.80 5.65 18.57
CA ARG A 56 -8.31 5.77 17.20
C ARG A 56 -8.89 7.17 16.93
N LYS A 57 -9.67 7.71 17.87
CA LYS A 57 -10.22 9.06 17.78
C LYS A 57 -9.13 10.13 17.82
N GLU A 58 -8.13 9.97 18.69
CA GLU A 58 -6.98 10.87 18.78
C GLU A 58 -6.22 10.96 17.46
N ILE A 59 -5.88 9.83 16.84
CA ILE A 59 -5.17 9.81 15.54
C ILE A 59 -6.02 10.48 14.46
N LYS A 60 -7.34 10.20 14.41
CA LYS A 60 -8.22 10.87 13.47
C LYS A 60 -8.18 12.39 13.62
N GLN A 61 -8.24 12.88 14.86
CA GLN A 61 -8.16 14.32 15.14
C GLN A 61 -6.81 14.90 14.67
N ILE A 62 -5.70 14.19 14.89
CA ILE A 62 -4.37 14.64 14.46
C ILE A 62 -4.27 14.71 12.92
N LEU A 63 -4.86 13.77 12.20
CA LEU A 63 -4.95 13.83 10.73
C LEU A 63 -5.71 15.10 10.29
N ASP A 64 -6.87 15.35 10.90
CA ASP A 64 -7.70 16.51 10.58
C ASP A 64 -7.02 17.83 10.92
N ASP A 65 -6.43 17.94 12.11
CA ASP A 65 -5.74 19.15 12.58
C ASP A 65 -4.51 19.51 11.70
N ASN A 66 -3.92 18.52 11.04
CA ASN A 66 -2.80 18.75 10.14
C ASN A 66 -3.22 18.84 8.66
N GLY A 67 -4.51 18.70 8.36
CA GLY A 67 -5.05 18.82 7.01
C GLY A 67 -4.53 17.77 6.03
N ILE A 68 -4.08 16.61 6.54
CA ILE A 68 -3.54 15.53 5.71
C ILE A 68 -4.53 14.37 5.62
N ALA A 69 -4.82 13.93 4.40
CA ALA A 69 -5.76 12.84 4.16
C ALA A 69 -5.10 11.47 4.37
N LEU A 70 -5.86 10.48 4.88
CA LEU A 70 -5.44 9.08 4.78
C LEU A 70 -5.62 8.61 3.33
N SER A 71 -4.52 8.44 2.60
CA SER A 71 -4.55 8.00 1.20
C SER A 71 -4.90 6.53 1.07
N SER A 72 -4.33 5.71 1.94
CA SER A 72 -4.49 4.26 1.96
C SER A 72 -4.02 3.67 3.28
N MET A 73 -4.41 2.42 3.54
CA MET A 73 -3.79 1.59 4.57
C MET A 73 -3.15 0.37 3.95
N LEU A 74 -1.93 0.10 4.36
CA LEU A 74 -1.17 -1.08 3.95
C LEU A 74 -1.14 -2.09 5.11
N PRO A 75 -1.77 -3.26 4.99
CA PRO A 75 -1.62 -4.34 5.96
C PRO A 75 -0.15 -4.75 6.07
N ALA A 76 0.28 -5.17 7.26
CA ALA A 76 1.68 -5.59 7.44
C ALA A 76 1.97 -6.86 6.65
N PRO A 77 2.93 -6.85 5.72
CA PRO A 77 3.31 -8.04 4.98
C PRO A 77 4.15 -8.98 5.87
N GLY A 78 3.94 -10.28 5.74
CA GLY A 78 4.84 -11.32 6.24
C GLY A 78 5.16 -11.33 7.73
N GLY A 79 4.38 -10.65 8.54
CA GLY A 79 4.74 -10.36 9.94
C GLY A 79 4.20 -11.32 10.98
N GLY A 80 3.53 -12.40 10.60
CA GLY A 80 2.97 -13.34 11.57
C GLY A 80 1.74 -14.09 11.08
N PRO A 81 1.03 -14.79 11.98
CA PRO A 81 -0.22 -15.49 11.65
C PRO A 81 -1.25 -14.55 10.99
N GLY A 82 -1.94 -15.05 9.97
CA GLY A 82 -2.99 -14.30 9.30
C GLY A 82 -2.56 -13.36 8.17
N PHE A 83 -1.28 -13.37 7.81
CA PHE A 83 -0.78 -12.51 6.72
C PHE A 83 -0.65 -13.21 5.36
N ASN A 84 -0.98 -14.50 5.27
CA ASN A 84 -0.96 -15.23 4.02
C ASN A 84 -2.36 -15.69 3.60
N PRO A 85 -3.08 -14.93 2.75
CA PRO A 85 -4.38 -15.35 2.21
C PRO A 85 -4.34 -16.68 1.46
N SER A 86 -3.17 -17.06 0.96
CA SER A 86 -2.93 -18.28 0.19
C SER A 86 -2.43 -19.45 1.05
N SER A 87 -2.46 -19.33 2.37
CA SER A 87 -1.99 -20.37 3.29
C SER A 87 -2.77 -21.67 3.15
N PRO A 88 -2.11 -22.84 3.22
CA PRO A 88 -2.80 -24.12 3.34
C PRO A 88 -3.55 -24.28 4.68
N LEU A 89 -3.19 -23.51 5.72
CA LEU A 89 -3.83 -23.53 7.03
C LEU A 89 -5.11 -22.69 7.01
N ALA A 90 -6.25 -23.33 7.28
CA ALA A 90 -7.55 -22.66 7.29
C ALA A 90 -7.62 -21.59 8.41
N GLU A 91 -6.99 -21.84 9.53
CA GLU A 91 -6.91 -20.94 10.67
C GLU A 91 -6.17 -19.64 10.32
N GLU A 92 -5.09 -19.75 9.57
CA GLU A 92 -4.33 -18.57 9.09
C GLU A 92 -5.15 -17.73 8.12
N ARG A 93 -5.88 -18.37 7.20
CA ARG A 93 -6.80 -17.66 6.31
C ARG A 93 -7.97 -17.00 7.06
N ALA A 94 -8.45 -17.61 8.15
CA ALA A 94 -9.47 -17.01 9.00
C ALA A 94 -8.92 -15.78 9.76
N GLU A 95 -7.72 -15.88 10.32
CA GLU A 95 -7.04 -14.73 10.98
C GLU A 95 -6.79 -13.57 10.00
N MET A 96 -6.44 -13.88 8.76
CA MET A 96 -6.32 -12.87 7.70
C MET A 96 -7.62 -12.11 7.48
N LEU A 97 -8.75 -12.79 7.43
CA LEU A 97 -10.06 -12.13 7.26
C LEU A 97 -10.39 -11.22 8.45
N ASP A 98 -10.13 -11.65 9.68
CA ASP A 98 -10.30 -10.83 10.89
C ASP A 98 -9.43 -9.58 10.85
N GLN A 99 -8.18 -9.72 10.41
CA GLN A 99 -7.26 -8.58 10.27
C GLN A 99 -7.73 -7.59 9.21
N TYR A 100 -8.11 -8.07 8.02
CA TYR A 100 -8.61 -7.18 6.98
C TYR A 100 -9.87 -6.45 7.43
N GLN A 101 -10.80 -7.12 8.12
CA GLN A 101 -11.97 -6.45 8.68
C GLN A 101 -11.57 -5.30 9.59
N GLN A 102 -10.65 -5.53 10.53
CA GLN A 102 -10.20 -4.51 11.46
C GLN A 102 -9.46 -3.35 10.76
N VAL A 103 -8.65 -3.64 9.74
CA VAL A 103 -7.95 -2.62 8.94
C VAL A 103 -8.93 -1.78 8.13
N ILE A 104 -9.92 -2.41 7.50
CA ILE A 104 -10.98 -1.73 6.73
C ILE A 104 -11.78 -0.80 7.64
N GLU A 105 -12.22 -1.28 8.81
CA GLU A 105 -12.93 -0.47 9.80
C GLU A 105 -12.09 0.73 10.26
N LEU A 106 -10.80 0.51 10.54
CA LEU A 106 -9.89 1.57 10.94
C LEU A 106 -9.67 2.59 9.83
N CYS A 107 -9.48 2.13 8.60
CA CYS A 107 -9.36 2.96 7.40
C CYS A 107 -10.59 3.89 7.27
N ALA A 108 -11.79 3.32 7.33
CA ALA A 108 -13.03 4.08 7.24
C ALA A 108 -13.19 5.07 8.40
N GLN A 109 -12.88 4.67 9.65
CA GLN A 109 -12.90 5.55 10.82
C GLN A 109 -11.99 6.76 10.68
N TRP A 110 -10.85 6.60 10.01
CA TRP A 110 -9.90 7.68 9.76
C TRP A 110 -10.17 8.47 8.47
N GLY A 111 -11.26 8.16 7.77
CA GLY A 111 -11.70 8.84 6.54
C GLY A 111 -11.00 8.37 5.28
N GLY A 112 -10.20 7.32 5.36
CA GLY A 112 -9.58 6.67 4.22
C GLY A 112 -10.58 5.89 3.36
N LYS A 113 -10.20 5.63 2.11
CA LYS A 113 -11.05 4.95 1.12
C LYS A 113 -10.35 3.79 0.41
N THR A 114 -9.10 3.51 0.75
CA THR A 114 -8.27 2.53 0.04
C THR A 114 -7.54 1.63 1.04
N VAL A 115 -7.65 0.33 0.84
CA VAL A 115 -6.86 -0.67 1.56
C VAL A 115 -6.19 -1.59 0.53
N ILE A 116 -4.91 -1.84 0.71
CA ILE A 116 -4.12 -2.67 -0.19
C ILE A 116 -4.39 -4.15 0.13
N TYR A 117 -4.57 -4.95 -0.92
CA TYR A 117 -4.70 -6.40 -0.80
C TYR A 117 -3.40 -7.09 -1.20
N LEU A 118 -2.80 -7.75 -0.23
CA LEU A 118 -1.64 -8.60 -0.41
C LEU A 118 -2.12 -10.03 -0.71
N ALA A 119 -1.84 -10.53 -1.91
CA ALA A 119 -2.37 -11.82 -2.36
C ALA A 119 -1.76 -13.03 -1.63
N GLY A 120 -0.64 -12.84 -0.95
CA GLY A 120 0.05 -13.89 -0.20
C GLY A 120 1.06 -14.68 -1.03
N TRP A 121 1.46 -15.81 -0.49
CA TRP A 121 2.53 -16.65 -1.03
C TRP A 121 2.05 -18.07 -1.29
N GLN A 122 2.39 -18.61 -2.44
CA GLN A 122 2.40 -20.04 -2.64
C GLN A 122 3.51 -20.66 -1.80
N VAL A 123 3.14 -21.42 -0.79
CA VAL A 123 4.12 -22.11 0.07
C VAL A 123 4.53 -23.45 -0.53
N TYR A 124 5.71 -23.94 -0.12
CA TYR A 124 6.21 -25.22 -0.58
C TYR A 124 5.22 -26.36 -0.33
N GLY A 125 5.00 -27.21 -1.31
CA GLY A 125 4.04 -28.32 -1.25
C GLY A 125 2.60 -27.95 -1.63
N THR A 126 2.31 -26.68 -1.92
CA THR A 126 1.01 -26.22 -2.40
C THR A 126 1.08 -25.87 -3.90
N SER A 127 0.09 -26.27 -4.69
CA SER A 127 0.04 -25.86 -6.09
C SER A 127 -0.32 -24.37 -6.24
N ARG A 128 0.20 -23.69 -7.29
CA ARG A 128 -0.17 -22.29 -7.61
C ARG A 128 -1.70 -22.15 -7.76
N LYS A 129 -2.35 -23.11 -8.41
CA LYS A 129 -3.80 -23.11 -8.57
C LYS A 129 -4.53 -23.06 -7.22
N GLN A 130 -4.11 -23.89 -6.26
CA GLN A 130 -4.75 -23.92 -4.95
C GLN A 130 -4.48 -22.64 -4.15
N ALA A 131 -3.25 -22.13 -4.16
CA ALA A 131 -2.89 -20.88 -3.53
C ALA A 131 -3.68 -19.70 -4.12
N TRP A 132 -3.82 -19.66 -5.43
CA TRP A 132 -4.63 -18.69 -6.17
C TRP A 132 -6.10 -18.70 -5.72
N GLU A 133 -6.72 -19.88 -5.70
CA GLU A 133 -8.12 -20.04 -5.28
C GLU A 133 -8.34 -19.54 -3.85
N TRP A 134 -7.47 -19.88 -2.92
CA TRP A 134 -7.59 -19.39 -1.53
C TRP A 134 -7.47 -17.87 -1.44
N SER A 135 -6.50 -17.27 -2.16
CA SER A 135 -6.38 -15.82 -2.20
C SER A 135 -7.62 -15.16 -2.81
N ARG A 136 -8.09 -15.67 -3.94
CA ARG A 136 -9.30 -15.18 -4.61
C ARG A 136 -10.54 -15.26 -3.72
N GLU A 137 -10.77 -16.39 -3.06
CA GLU A 137 -11.87 -16.55 -2.10
C GLU A 137 -11.74 -15.58 -0.91
N GLY A 138 -10.52 -15.36 -0.44
CA GLY A 138 -10.21 -14.36 0.57
C GLY A 138 -10.59 -12.96 0.12
N LEU A 139 -10.15 -12.57 -1.08
CA LEU A 139 -10.43 -11.23 -1.63
C LEU A 139 -11.93 -11.00 -1.87
N VAL A 140 -12.69 -12.00 -2.31
CA VAL A 140 -14.16 -11.91 -2.44
C VAL A 140 -14.81 -11.53 -1.11
N LYS A 141 -14.39 -12.17 0.00
CA LYS A 141 -14.92 -11.89 1.33
C LYS A 141 -14.49 -10.50 1.82
N VAL A 142 -13.21 -10.16 1.65
CA VAL A 142 -12.64 -8.87 2.04
C VAL A 142 -13.28 -7.73 1.25
N ALA A 143 -13.50 -7.90 -0.07
CA ALA A 143 -14.18 -6.92 -0.91
C ALA A 143 -15.61 -6.62 -0.43
N LYS A 144 -16.35 -7.65 0.01
CA LYS A 144 -17.68 -7.46 0.59
C LYS A 144 -17.61 -6.65 1.90
N MET A 145 -16.70 -7.00 2.81
CA MET A 145 -16.49 -6.24 4.04
C MET A 145 -16.15 -4.76 3.74
N ALA A 146 -15.27 -4.55 2.76
CA ALA A 146 -14.85 -3.22 2.35
C ALA A 146 -16.00 -2.39 1.74
N ALA A 147 -16.88 -3.02 0.96
CA ALA A 147 -18.05 -2.37 0.39
C ALA A 147 -19.00 -1.81 1.46
N ASP A 148 -19.22 -2.55 2.55
CA ASP A 148 -20.07 -2.12 3.68
C ASP A 148 -19.52 -0.84 4.37
N HIS A 149 -18.23 -0.53 4.20
CA HIS A 149 -17.55 0.66 4.73
C HIS A 149 -17.22 1.71 3.66
N GLY A 150 -17.60 1.49 2.41
CA GLY A 150 -17.29 2.39 1.29
C GLY A 150 -15.78 2.46 1.00
N VAL A 151 -15.08 1.35 1.18
CA VAL A 151 -13.64 1.20 0.96
C VAL A 151 -13.38 0.39 -0.33
N THR A 152 -12.40 0.84 -1.09
CA THR A 152 -11.87 0.14 -2.26
C THR A 152 -10.69 -0.73 -1.86
N MET A 153 -10.70 -1.98 -2.28
CA MET A 153 -9.55 -2.87 -2.19
C MET A 153 -8.71 -2.72 -3.45
N VAL A 154 -7.40 -2.56 -3.31
CA VAL A 154 -6.49 -2.51 -4.45
C VAL A 154 -5.54 -3.70 -4.45
N VAL A 155 -5.49 -4.42 -5.56
CA VAL A 155 -4.60 -5.58 -5.73
C VAL A 155 -3.26 -5.09 -6.24
N GLU A 156 -2.20 -5.46 -5.53
CA GLU A 156 -0.83 -5.09 -5.86
C GLU A 156 -0.05 -6.30 -6.40
N PRO A 157 0.53 -6.22 -7.60
CA PRO A 157 1.55 -7.16 -8.04
C PRO A 157 2.89 -6.86 -7.35
N GLN A 158 3.42 -7.84 -6.61
CA GLN A 158 4.55 -7.67 -5.70
C GLN A 158 5.69 -8.65 -5.98
N ALA A 159 6.29 -8.58 -7.15
CA ALA A 159 7.33 -9.52 -7.57
C ALA A 159 8.56 -9.60 -6.64
N VAL A 160 8.85 -8.55 -5.87
CA VAL A 160 9.93 -8.57 -4.87
C VAL A 160 9.56 -9.39 -3.65
N ASP A 161 8.28 -9.35 -3.24
CA ASP A 161 7.84 -9.79 -1.92
C ASP A 161 6.93 -11.02 -1.95
N THR A 162 6.36 -11.39 -3.10
CA THR A 162 5.50 -12.58 -3.24
C THR A 162 5.86 -13.42 -4.46
N ASN A 163 5.19 -14.56 -4.62
CA ASN A 163 5.33 -15.46 -5.77
C ASN A 163 3.96 -15.88 -6.34
N LEU A 164 2.90 -15.13 -6.05
CA LEU A 164 1.55 -15.48 -6.49
C LEU A 164 1.00 -14.48 -7.50
N ILE A 165 1.04 -13.19 -7.18
CA ILE A 165 0.68 -12.09 -8.09
C ILE A 165 1.94 -11.24 -8.29
N GLU A 166 2.64 -11.47 -9.39
CA GLU A 166 3.94 -10.87 -9.64
C GLU A 166 3.91 -9.77 -10.70
N GLY A 167 2.95 -9.83 -11.64
CA GLY A 167 2.86 -8.90 -12.75
C GLY A 167 1.47 -8.32 -12.95
N CYS A 168 1.38 -7.40 -13.92
CA CYS A 168 0.15 -6.71 -14.26
C CYS A 168 -0.98 -7.68 -14.64
N ASP A 169 -0.67 -8.66 -15.48
CA ASP A 169 -1.65 -9.66 -15.95
C ASP A 169 -2.23 -10.48 -14.79
N ASP A 170 -1.39 -10.91 -13.85
CA ASP A 170 -1.87 -11.62 -12.65
C ASP A 170 -2.86 -10.76 -11.84
N ALA A 171 -2.55 -9.48 -11.64
CA ALA A 171 -3.39 -8.58 -10.87
C ALA A 171 -4.73 -8.29 -11.59
N ILE A 172 -4.70 -8.09 -12.90
CA ILE A 172 -5.90 -7.92 -13.73
C ILE A 172 -6.76 -9.19 -13.66
N GLN A 173 -6.16 -10.37 -13.85
CA GLN A 173 -6.88 -11.65 -13.76
C GLN A 173 -7.55 -11.82 -12.40
N MET A 174 -6.85 -11.54 -11.30
CA MET A 174 -7.42 -11.65 -9.96
C MET A 174 -8.61 -10.70 -9.77
N MET A 175 -8.49 -9.45 -10.20
CA MET A 175 -9.58 -8.47 -10.13
C MET A 175 -10.80 -8.93 -10.94
N GLU A 176 -10.60 -9.42 -12.16
CA GLU A 176 -11.67 -9.88 -13.04
C GLU A 176 -12.37 -11.12 -12.50
N GLU A 177 -11.62 -12.09 -11.98
CA GLU A 177 -12.18 -13.31 -11.37
C GLU A 177 -12.97 -13.04 -10.08
N VAL A 178 -12.60 -12.00 -9.32
CA VAL A 178 -13.35 -11.55 -8.14
C VAL A 178 -14.64 -10.83 -8.57
N GLY A 179 -14.57 -9.99 -9.61
CA GLY A 179 -15.72 -9.33 -10.22
C GLY A 179 -16.44 -8.32 -9.33
N ALA A 180 -15.85 -7.92 -8.19
CA ALA A 180 -16.43 -6.93 -7.28
C ALA A 180 -16.10 -5.50 -7.72
N PRO A 181 -17.09 -4.58 -7.77
CA PRO A 181 -16.88 -3.23 -8.31
C PRO A 181 -15.90 -2.36 -7.49
N ASN A 182 -15.75 -2.68 -6.20
CA ASN A 182 -14.82 -2.03 -5.29
C ASN A 182 -13.45 -2.73 -5.19
N VAL A 183 -13.15 -3.66 -6.09
CA VAL A 183 -11.80 -4.19 -6.28
C VAL A 183 -11.18 -3.50 -7.49
N LYS A 184 -10.03 -2.89 -7.28
CA LYS A 184 -9.26 -2.12 -8.24
C LYS A 184 -7.81 -2.57 -8.23
N LEU A 185 -6.98 -1.88 -9.00
CA LEU A 185 -5.58 -2.21 -9.22
C LEU A 185 -4.67 -1.10 -8.69
N MET A 186 -3.50 -1.50 -8.31
CA MET A 186 -2.36 -0.63 -8.06
C MET A 186 -1.07 -1.29 -8.55
N PHE A 187 0.01 -0.55 -8.57
CA PHE A 187 1.35 -1.10 -8.72
C PHE A 187 2.37 -0.27 -7.95
N ASP A 188 3.49 -0.89 -7.59
CA ASP A 188 4.70 -0.21 -7.14
C ASP A 188 5.77 -0.30 -8.22
N THR A 189 6.37 0.84 -8.52
CA THR A 189 7.42 0.95 -9.54
C THR A 189 8.61 0.05 -9.29
N ILE A 190 8.95 -0.26 -8.02
CA ILE A 190 10.07 -1.17 -7.72
C ILE A 190 9.78 -2.61 -8.15
N HIS A 191 8.55 -3.10 -7.95
CA HIS A 191 8.18 -4.46 -8.35
C HIS A 191 8.21 -4.61 -9.87
N VAL A 192 7.77 -3.59 -10.60
CA VAL A 192 7.83 -3.55 -12.07
C VAL A 192 9.28 -3.55 -12.55
N MET A 193 10.11 -2.66 -11.98
CA MET A 193 11.54 -2.59 -12.33
C MET A 193 12.31 -3.88 -11.97
N TYR A 194 11.94 -4.55 -10.88
CA TYR A 194 12.51 -5.85 -10.49
C TYR A 194 12.28 -6.91 -11.56
N ARG A 195 11.14 -6.90 -12.23
CA ARG A 195 10.82 -7.77 -13.37
C ARG A 195 11.48 -7.33 -14.68
N ASN A 196 12.22 -6.22 -14.68
CA ASN A 196 12.75 -5.57 -15.88
C ASN A 196 11.64 -5.15 -16.87
N GLU A 197 10.49 -4.79 -16.37
CA GLU A 197 9.35 -4.26 -17.11
C GLU A 197 9.31 -2.72 -16.98
N VAL A 198 8.44 -2.07 -17.77
CA VAL A 198 8.36 -0.61 -17.85
C VAL A 198 7.15 -0.12 -17.03
N PRO A 199 7.36 0.69 -15.96
CA PRO A 199 6.26 1.12 -15.09
C PRO A 199 5.16 1.91 -15.80
N SER A 200 5.47 2.73 -16.82
CA SER A 200 4.46 3.44 -17.60
C SER A 200 3.51 2.50 -18.36
N ASP A 201 3.96 1.31 -18.75
CA ASP A 201 3.12 0.34 -19.45
C ASP A 201 2.02 -0.21 -18.54
N TYR A 202 2.29 -0.35 -17.24
CA TYR A 202 1.29 -0.76 -16.25
C TYR A 202 0.15 0.27 -16.13
N VAL A 203 0.45 1.56 -16.28
CA VAL A 203 -0.57 2.62 -16.29
C VAL A 203 -1.58 2.38 -17.41
N TYR A 204 -1.11 2.09 -18.63
CA TYR A 204 -1.99 1.84 -19.78
C TYR A 204 -2.72 0.50 -19.66
N GLN A 205 -2.04 -0.56 -19.22
CA GLN A 205 -2.64 -1.89 -19.06
C GLN A 205 -3.76 -1.88 -18.01
N MET A 206 -3.55 -1.24 -16.87
CA MET A 206 -4.55 -1.13 -15.80
C MET A 206 -5.66 -0.13 -16.13
N GLY A 207 -5.34 0.92 -16.89
CA GLY A 207 -6.28 1.92 -17.39
C GLY A 207 -7.18 2.50 -16.29
N LYS A 208 -8.49 2.53 -16.54
CA LYS A 208 -9.50 3.04 -15.57
C LYS A 208 -9.63 2.23 -14.27
N ASN A 209 -9.01 1.06 -14.20
CA ASN A 209 -8.99 0.27 -12.98
C ASN A 209 -7.79 0.59 -12.07
N LEU A 210 -6.81 1.37 -12.55
CA LEU A 210 -5.74 1.88 -11.73
C LEU A 210 -6.29 2.88 -10.71
N HIS A 211 -6.06 2.63 -9.43
CA HIS A 211 -6.63 3.42 -8.33
C HIS A 211 -5.56 4.03 -7.41
N HIS A 212 -4.41 3.38 -7.28
CA HIS A 212 -3.33 3.78 -6.40
C HIS A 212 -1.98 3.45 -7.04
N VAL A 213 -0.93 4.21 -6.70
CA VAL A 213 0.42 3.95 -7.21
C VAL A 213 1.44 4.14 -6.09
N HIS A 214 2.30 3.16 -5.89
CA HIS A 214 3.52 3.33 -5.11
C HIS A 214 4.67 3.77 -6.00
N ILE A 215 5.36 4.79 -5.54
CA ILE A 215 6.56 5.33 -6.18
C ILE A 215 7.78 4.98 -5.34
N SER A 216 8.68 4.24 -5.94
CA SER A 216 9.88 3.74 -5.31
C SER A 216 10.97 3.61 -6.38
N ASP A 217 12.13 4.22 -6.19
CA ASP A 217 13.25 3.96 -7.07
C ASP A 217 13.92 2.63 -6.71
N THR A 218 14.88 2.19 -7.48
CA THR A 218 15.65 0.97 -7.17
C THR A 218 16.20 1.03 -5.75
N ASP A 219 16.18 -0.10 -5.05
CA ASP A 219 16.60 -0.24 -3.64
C ASP A 219 15.78 0.61 -2.65
N ARG A 220 14.52 0.93 -2.98
CA ARG A 220 13.66 1.77 -2.16
C ARG A 220 14.25 3.18 -1.91
N LEU A 221 15.02 3.67 -2.86
CA LEU A 221 15.55 5.04 -2.83
C LEU A 221 14.47 6.06 -3.22
N PRO A 222 14.66 7.33 -2.84
CA PRO A 222 13.85 8.42 -3.38
C PRO A 222 13.90 8.48 -4.91
N PRO A 223 12.78 8.86 -5.56
CA PRO A 223 12.74 9.02 -7.01
C PRO A 223 13.87 9.91 -7.54
N GLY A 224 14.52 9.46 -8.61
CA GLY A 224 15.65 10.14 -9.24
C GLY A 224 17.03 9.82 -8.65
N GLN A 225 17.09 8.94 -7.66
CA GLN A 225 18.36 8.49 -7.07
C GLN A 225 18.79 7.08 -7.55
N GLY A 226 17.96 6.43 -8.34
CA GLY A 226 18.21 5.12 -8.94
C GLY A 226 18.03 5.12 -10.45
N ARG A 227 17.33 4.12 -10.98
CA ARG A 227 17.15 3.89 -12.42
C ARG A 227 15.72 4.15 -12.94
N GLY A 228 14.81 4.56 -12.07
CA GLY A 228 13.40 4.75 -12.43
C GLY A 228 13.18 5.96 -13.34
N ASP A 229 12.36 5.78 -14.40
CA ASP A 229 11.89 6.88 -15.25
C ASP A 229 10.50 7.36 -14.77
N PHE A 230 10.51 8.20 -13.76
CA PHE A 230 9.27 8.73 -13.18
C PHE A 230 8.63 9.82 -14.03
N ILE A 231 9.38 10.43 -14.98
CA ILE A 231 8.82 11.38 -15.93
C ILE A 231 7.84 10.65 -16.85
N SER A 232 8.24 9.51 -17.42
CA SER A 232 7.36 8.68 -18.25
C SER A 232 6.15 8.15 -17.48
N VAL A 233 6.33 7.73 -16.23
CA VAL A 233 5.22 7.28 -15.37
C VAL A 233 4.21 8.40 -15.15
N VAL A 234 4.65 9.60 -14.77
CA VAL A 234 3.74 10.74 -14.52
C VAL A 234 3.06 11.20 -15.80
N ASN A 235 3.75 11.18 -16.94
CA ASN A 235 3.14 11.50 -18.23
C ASN A 235 2.04 10.50 -18.59
N ALA A 236 2.30 9.21 -18.48
CA ALA A 236 1.30 8.17 -18.70
C ALA A 236 0.08 8.33 -17.77
N LEU A 237 0.30 8.64 -16.49
CA LEU A 237 -0.79 8.91 -15.54
C LEU A 237 -1.62 10.14 -15.91
N LYS A 238 -0.99 11.18 -16.48
CA LYS A 238 -1.71 12.36 -17.02
C LYS A 238 -2.53 12.01 -18.24
N GLU A 239 -2.01 11.18 -19.13
CA GLU A 239 -2.71 10.75 -20.36
C GLU A 239 -3.97 9.91 -20.08
N VAL A 240 -4.00 9.18 -18.97
CA VAL A 240 -5.18 8.40 -18.55
C VAL A 240 -6.07 9.13 -17.53
N ASP A 241 -5.86 10.44 -17.32
CA ASP A 241 -6.59 11.28 -16.35
C ASP A 241 -6.61 10.69 -14.93
N PHE A 242 -5.49 10.13 -14.46
CA PHE A 242 -5.39 9.56 -13.15
C PHE A 242 -5.49 10.64 -12.05
N GLU A 243 -6.44 10.51 -11.12
CA GLU A 243 -6.70 11.48 -10.04
C GLU A 243 -6.29 10.95 -8.64
N GLY A 244 -5.80 9.71 -8.54
CA GLY A 244 -5.45 9.06 -7.29
C GLY A 244 -4.19 9.61 -6.62
N TYR A 245 -3.69 8.85 -5.66
CA TYR A 245 -2.45 9.16 -4.94
C TYR A 245 -1.26 8.44 -5.54
N LEU A 246 -0.13 9.16 -5.62
CA LEU A 246 1.20 8.63 -5.80
C LEU A 246 1.87 8.61 -4.42
N THR A 247 1.99 7.45 -3.84
CA THR A 247 2.53 7.27 -2.50
C THR A 247 3.99 6.86 -2.56
N MET A 248 4.84 7.66 -1.93
CA MET A 248 6.27 7.34 -1.78
C MET A 248 6.43 6.21 -0.77
N GLU A 249 6.69 5.00 -1.23
CA GLU A 249 6.96 3.82 -0.38
C GLU A 249 8.44 3.49 -0.38
N ILE A 250 9.23 4.34 0.28
CA ILE A 250 10.69 4.39 0.19
C ILE A 250 11.35 4.56 1.57
N GLY A 251 12.67 4.33 1.64
CA GLY A 251 13.52 4.73 2.75
C GLY A 251 13.52 3.80 3.97
N PHE A 252 12.69 2.79 4.03
CA PHE A 252 12.61 1.90 5.19
C PHE A 252 13.71 0.81 5.23
N HIS A 253 14.49 0.65 4.16
CA HIS A 253 15.70 -0.17 4.14
C HIS A 253 16.95 0.56 4.65
N ARG A 254 16.90 1.89 4.71
CA ARG A 254 18.02 2.75 5.11
C ARG A 254 17.74 3.40 6.46
N ARG A 255 18.15 2.73 7.53
CA ARG A 255 17.91 3.17 8.92
C ARG A 255 19.00 4.12 9.47
N ASP A 256 19.99 4.37 8.69
CA ASP A 256 21.07 5.35 8.93
C ASP A 256 20.68 6.76 8.43
N ILE A 257 19.58 6.90 7.71
CA ILE A 257 19.11 8.18 7.17
C ILE A 257 17.84 8.61 7.90
N GLU A 258 17.80 9.88 8.26
CA GLU A 258 16.63 10.48 8.91
C GLU A 258 15.44 10.50 7.93
N PRO A 259 14.24 9.99 8.34
CA PRO A 259 13.10 9.83 7.44
C PRO A 259 12.63 11.12 6.77
N ASP A 260 12.67 12.25 7.48
CA ASP A 260 12.29 13.54 6.89
C ASP A 260 13.19 13.95 5.73
N LYS A 261 14.47 13.55 5.73
CA LYS A 261 15.37 13.84 4.61
C LYS A 261 14.89 13.08 3.36
N VAL A 262 14.63 11.79 3.51
CA VAL A 262 14.10 10.92 2.43
C VAL A 262 12.78 11.48 1.90
N ALA A 263 11.86 11.84 2.80
CA ALA A 263 10.56 12.38 2.43
C ALA A 263 10.66 13.74 1.70
N ARG A 264 11.54 14.64 2.14
CA ARG A 264 11.76 15.95 1.49
C ARG A 264 12.38 15.79 0.10
N GLU A 265 13.37 14.92 -0.05
CA GLU A 265 14.03 14.66 -1.35
C GLU A 265 13.02 14.10 -2.37
N ALA A 266 12.21 13.11 -1.98
CA ALA A 266 11.18 12.55 -2.83
C ALA A 266 10.10 13.59 -3.20
N TYR A 267 9.65 14.39 -2.24
CA TYR A 267 8.69 15.46 -2.49
C TYR A 267 9.23 16.51 -3.47
N ALA A 268 10.46 16.96 -3.26
CA ALA A 268 11.10 17.96 -4.12
C ALA A 268 11.28 17.48 -5.57
N TYR A 269 11.53 16.18 -5.75
CA TYR A 269 11.62 15.59 -7.10
C TYR A 269 10.24 15.44 -7.76
N MET A 270 9.27 14.90 -7.03
CA MET A 270 7.96 14.55 -7.61
C MET A 270 7.01 15.76 -7.78
N LYS A 271 7.07 16.74 -6.87
CA LYS A 271 6.13 17.88 -6.88
C LYS A 271 6.10 18.66 -8.20
N PRO A 272 7.24 19.00 -8.82
CA PRO A 272 7.23 19.65 -10.13
C PRO A 272 6.64 18.81 -11.27
N LEU A 273 6.70 17.48 -11.16
CA LEU A 273 6.20 16.57 -12.18
C LEU A 273 4.68 16.47 -12.16
N VAL A 274 4.08 16.46 -10.97
CA VAL A 274 2.62 16.29 -10.81
C VAL A 274 1.84 17.61 -10.92
N GLY A 275 2.48 18.73 -10.67
CA GLY A 275 1.89 20.08 -10.77
C GLY A 275 1.41 20.64 -9.45
#